data_29611f9ec9518fa2e79fa87a9d397748
#
_entry.id   29611f9ec9518fa2e79fa87a9d397748
#
_cell.length_a   1.000
_cell.length_b   1.000
_cell.length_c   1.000
_cell.angle_alpha   90.00
_cell.angle_beta   90.00
_cell.angle_gamma   90.00
#
_symmetry.space_group_name_H-M   'P 1'
#
loop_
_entity.id
_entity.type
_entity.pdbx_description
1 polymer ?
#
loop_
_entity_poly.entity_id
_entity_poly.type
_entity_poly.pdbx_seq_one_letter_code
_entity_poly.pdbx_strand_id
1 'polypeptide(L)'
;AGILALATLLAAALASALDLWRWRIVLPQDIASKDWRSLARLLLWFTWPAWPLVLLTLWRWRHQLLNIHTSLHLALPLWFAGIAVLSAISTRPADRALLLALPPLAALAAFSLPTLQRSVSALIDWFTLLFFTGCGIIIWVIWFAMQTGMPRQAAINVFKQAPDFQAHFSLPVFLIALLASLVWAWLVKWRVGRHQAAIWKSLVLPAGGAALCWLLLMTLWMPLLDFVRSNSVVAAKVQALIQPQQCLQATHNIERDQVAALRYHARLRIETARPASECPWLIVDADLQAANSADAPDPALWDLVTTIRRTSGKGDDMLLYRRIKQP
;
A
#
# COMPACT_ATOMS: atom_id res chain seq x y z
N ALA A 1 -7.24 13.40 -31.88
CA ALA A 1 -8.42 13.00 -31.09
C ALA A 1 -8.99 11.66 -31.57
N GLY A 2 -9.25 11.45 -32.90
CA GLY A 2 -9.85 10.21 -33.42
C GLY A 2 -9.07 8.93 -33.16
N ILE A 3 -7.73 8.96 -33.32
CA ILE A 3 -6.87 7.79 -33.09
C ILE A 3 -6.88 7.38 -31.62
N LEU A 4 -6.86 8.34 -30.68
CA LEU A 4 -6.94 8.06 -29.25
C LEU A 4 -8.29 7.47 -28.86
N ALA A 5 -9.40 8.00 -29.40
CA ALA A 5 -10.73 7.47 -29.17
C ALA A 5 -10.87 6.03 -29.71
N LEU A 6 -10.33 5.76 -30.90
CA LEU A 6 -10.32 4.41 -31.47
C LEU A 6 -9.49 3.43 -30.64
N ALA A 7 -8.31 3.86 -30.18
CA ALA A 7 -7.44 3.04 -29.33
C ALA A 7 -8.08 2.72 -27.98
N THR A 8 -8.76 3.69 -27.35
CA THR A 8 -9.48 3.46 -26.08
C THR A 8 -10.68 2.54 -26.25
N LEU A 9 -11.43 2.66 -27.34
CA LEU A 9 -12.55 1.76 -27.66
C LEU A 9 -12.06 0.33 -27.94
N LEU A 10 -10.97 0.15 -28.69
CA LEU A 10 -10.35 -1.15 -28.93
C LEU A 10 -9.83 -1.79 -27.63
N ALA A 11 -9.17 -1.01 -26.79
CA ALA A 11 -8.70 -1.49 -25.47
C ALA A 11 -9.87 -1.90 -24.56
N ALA A 12 -10.94 -1.12 -24.55
CA ALA A 12 -12.15 -1.45 -23.79
C ALA A 12 -12.86 -2.70 -24.34
N ALA A 13 -12.96 -2.85 -25.64
CA ALA A 13 -13.55 -4.03 -26.27
C ALA A 13 -12.71 -5.30 -26.00
N LEU A 14 -11.39 -5.22 -26.09
CA LEU A 14 -10.47 -6.31 -25.75
C LEU A 14 -10.56 -6.67 -24.25
N ALA A 15 -10.60 -5.68 -23.37
CA ALA A 15 -10.72 -5.90 -21.94
C ALA A 15 -12.04 -6.59 -21.58
N SER A 16 -13.15 -6.24 -22.26
CA SER A 16 -14.43 -6.91 -22.04
C SER A 16 -14.46 -8.33 -22.64
N ALA A 17 -13.89 -8.55 -23.82
CA ALA A 17 -13.83 -9.86 -24.47
C ALA A 17 -12.97 -10.87 -23.69
N LEU A 18 -11.91 -10.40 -23.00
CA LEU A 18 -10.99 -11.22 -22.21
C LEU A 18 -11.36 -11.28 -20.73
N ASP A 19 -12.51 -10.74 -20.33
CA ASP A 19 -12.97 -10.63 -18.93
C ASP A 19 -11.92 -10.01 -18.00
N LEU A 20 -11.20 -9.00 -18.50
CA LEU A 20 -10.19 -8.26 -17.74
C LEU A 20 -10.77 -7.14 -16.88
N TRP A 21 -12.06 -6.82 -17.02
CA TRP A 21 -12.78 -5.86 -16.19
C TRP A 21 -12.96 -6.40 -14.76
N ARG A 22 -11.91 -6.28 -13.97
CA ARG A 22 -11.93 -6.72 -12.56
C ARG A 22 -12.33 -5.61 -11.59
N TRP A 23 -12.65 -4.45 -12.11
CA TRP A 23 -13.00 -3.27 -11.34
C TRP A 23 -14.51 -3.28 -11.08
N ARG A 24 -14.89 -3.42 -9.83
CA ARG A 24 -16.29 -3.23 -9.45
C ARG A 24 -16.53 -1.73 -9.28
N ILE A 25 -17.40 -1.17 -10.13
CA ILE A 25 -17.91 0.18 -9.96
C ILE A 25 -18.89 0.13 -8.79
N VAL A 26 -18.56 0.84 -7.71
CA VAL A 26 -19.45 1.01 -6.56
C VAL A 26 -20.26 2.27 -6.81
N LEU A 27 -21.59 2.12 -6.93
CA LEU A 27 -22.47 3.27 -7.10
C LEU A 27 -22.46 4.14 -5.83
N PRO A 28 -22.53 5.48 -5.96
CA PRO A 28 -22.47 6.41 -4.81
C PRO A 28 -23.58 6.19 -3.76
N GLN A 29 -24.66 5.50 -4.11
CA GLN A 29 -25.78 5.21 -3.22
C GLN A 29 -25.43 4.27 -2.06
N ASP A 30 -24.33 3.49 -2.23
CA ASP A 30 -23.88 2.52 -1.21
C ASP A 30 -22.77 3.08 -0.32
N ILE A 31 -22.39 4.36 -0.49
CA ILE A 31 -21.28 4.98 0.25
C ILE A 31 -21.82 5.61 1.53
N ALA A 32 -21.56 4.97 2.65
CA ALA A 32 -21.89 5.53 3.97
C ALA A 32 -21.07 6.79 4.28
N SER A 33 -21.57 7.65 5.15
CA SER A 33 -20.87 8.90 5.57
C SER A 33 -19.46 8.63 6.15
N LYS A 34 -19.24 7.44 6.71
CA LYS A 34 -17.95 6.95 7.22
C LYS A 34 -16.93 6.75 6.08
N ASP A 35 -17.39 6.29 4.93
CA ASP A 35 -16.54 6.05 3.76
C ASP A 35 -16.06 7.37 3.14
N TRP A 36 -16.89 8.41 3.11
CA TRP A 36 -16.50 9.74 2.66
C TRP A 36 -15.40 10.36 3.52
N ARG A 37 -15.47 10.20 4.83
CA ARG A 37 -14.39 10.65 5.74
C ARG A 37 -13.10 9.85 5.53
N SER A 38 -13.21 8.57 5.27
CA SER A 38 -12.07 7.71 4.95
C SER A 38 -11.41 8.13 3.63
N LEU A 39 -12.20 8.38 2.58
CA LEU A 39 -11.73 8.88 1.29
C LEU A 39 -11.09 10.27 1.40
N ALA A 40 -11.70 11.18 2.14
CA ALA A 40 -11.13 12.52 2.36
C ALA A 40 -9.79 12.44 3.11
N ARG A 41 -9.69 11.58 4.12
CA ARG A 41 -8.44 11.31 4.83
C ARG A 41 -7.39 10.69 3.91
N LEU A 42 -7.78 9.72 3.08
CA LEU A 42 -6.91 9.09 2.10
C LEU A 42 -6.37 10.14 1.12
N LEU A 43 -7.24 10.95 0.51
CA LEU A 43 -6.84 12.03 -0.40
C LEU A 43 -5.87 13.02 0.27
N LEU A 44 -6.17 13.44 1.49
CA LEU A 44 -5.33 14.39 2.22
C LEU A 44 -3.95 13.85 2.55
N TRP A 45 -3.88 12.63 3.07
CA TRP A 45 -2.61 12.03 3.51
C TRP A 45 -1.80 11.43 2.37
N PHE A 46 -2.45 10.77 1.42
CA PHE A 46 -1.78 10.08 0.33
C PHE A 46 -1.16 11.03 -0.68
N THR A 47 -1.81 12.17 -0.96
CA THR A 47 -1.30 13.18 -1.89
C THR A 47 -0.43 14.25 -1.22
N TRP A 48 -0.19 14.14 0.09
CA TRP A 48 0.76 15.00 0.78
C TRP A 48 2.20 14.71 0.32
N PRO A 49 3.07 15.73 0.07
CA PRO A 49 2.86 17.18 0.15
C PRO A 49 2.46 17.83 -1.20
N ALA A 50 2.05 17.05 -2.20
CA ALA A 50 1.79 17.56 -3.54
C ALA A 50 0.55 18.48 -3.60
N TRP A 51 -0.55 18.14 -2.90
CA TRP A 51 -1.81 18.88 -3.02
C TRP A 51 -1.73 20.36 -2.64
N PRO A 52 -0.99 20.82 -1.60
CA PRO A 52 -0.88 22.26 -1.34
C PRO A 52 -0.17 22.99 -2.47
N LEU A 53 0.85 22.38 -3.07
CA LEU A 53 1.57 22.93 -4.20
C LEU A 53 0.71 22.96 -5.46
N VAL A 54 -0.11 21.95 -5.67
CA VAL A 54 -1.10 21.92 -6.76
C VAL A 54 -2.12 23.05 -6.60
N LEU A 55 -2.67 23.24 -5.40
CA LEU A 55 -3.59 24.35 -5.12
C LEU A 55 -2.93 25.70 -5.37
N LEU A 56 -1.66 25.87 -4.97
CA LEU A 56 -0.90 27.08 -5.25
C LEU A 56 -0.73 27.29 -6.76
N THR A 57 -0.44 26.23 -7.51
CA THR A 57 -0.35 26.29 -8.97
C THR A 57 -1.68 26.73 -9.58
N LEU A 58 -2.78 26.08 -9.22
CA LEU A 58 -4.12 26.40 -9.73
C LEU A 58 -4.52 27.85 -9.40
N TRP A 59 -4.26 28.29 -8.18
CA TRP A 59 -4.51 29.68 -7.76
C TRP A 59 -3.72 30.69 -8.57
N ARG A 60 -2.42 30.45 -8.77
CA ARG A 60 -1.52 31.39 -9.44
C ARG A 60 -1.80 31.48 -10.94
N TRP A 61 -2.13 30.38 -11.58
CA TRP A 61 -2.42 30.31 -13.02
C TRP A 61 -3.91 30.19 -13.35
N ARG A 62 -4.82 30.59 -12.42
CA ARG A 62 -6.27 30.50 -12.61
C ARG A 62 -6.78 31.16 -13.89
N HIS A 63 -6.17 32.29 -14.30
CA HIS A 63 -6.55 32.99 -15.52
C HIS A 63 -6.14 32.24 -16.80
N GLN A 64 -5.05 31.50 -16.75
CA GLN A 64 -4.61 30.68 -17.89
C GLN A 64 -5.44 29.40 -18.02
N LEU A 65 -5.97 28.87 -16.93
CA LEU A 65 -6.83 27.69 -16.95
C LEU A 65 -8.17 27.94 -17.68
N LEU A 66 -8.63 29.20 -17.73
CA LEU A 66 -9.81 29.58 -18.47
C LEU A 66 -9.60 29.53 -20.00
N ASN A 67 -8.34 29.56 -20.47
CA ASN A 67 -7.95 29.44 -21.86
C ASN A 67 -7.30 28.09 -22.14
N ILE A 68 -8.11 27.01 -22.18
CA ILE A 68 -7.66 25.62 -22.31
C ILE A 68 -6.75 25.40 -23.54
N HIS A 69 -7.01 26.10 -24.64
CA HIS A 69 -6.24 25.94 -25.88
C HIS A 69 -4.77 26.39 -25.77
N THR A 70 -4.48 27.35 -24.88
CA THR A 70 -3.10 27.88 -24.70
C THR A 70 -2.37 27.25 -23.52
N SER A 71 -3.08 26.55 -22.63
CA SER A 71 -2.53 26.01 -21.37
C SER A 71 -2.61 24.47 -21.25
N LEU A 72 -2.39 23.75 -22.33
CA LEU A 72 -2.43 22.28 -22.37
C LEU A 72 -1.50 21.64 -21.33
N HIS A 73 -0.37 22.27 -21.01
CA HIS A 73 0.59 21.81 -20.01
C HIS A 73 0.03 21.79 -18.57
N LEU A 74 -0.99 22.61 -18.26
CA LEU A 74 -1.71 22.60 -16.99
C LEU A 74 -3.00 21.78 -17.08
N ALA A 75 -3.73 21.93 -18.19
CA ALA A 75 -5.04 21.30 -18.36
C ALA A 75 -4.92 19.78 -18.44
N LEU A 76 -3.89 19.24 -19.10
CA LEU A 76 -3.73 17.80 -19.30
C LEU A 76 -3.41 17.07 -17.98
N PRO A 77 -2.44 17.49 -17.15
CA PRO A 77 -2.23 16.87 -15.85
C PRO A 77 -3.44 17.03 -14.91
N LEU A 78 -4.14 18.18 -14.96
CA LEU A 78 -5.34 18.40 -14.16
C LEU A 78 -6.46 17.42 -14.54
N TRP A 79 -6.65 17.20 -15.84
CA TRP A 79 -7.60 16.23 -16.37
C TRP A 79 -7.30 14.80 -15.91
N PHE A 80 -6.04 14.37 -16.04
CA PHE A 80 -5.63 13.03 -15.58
C PHE A 80 -5.76 12.88 -14.06
N ALA A 81 -5.38 13.89 -13.29
CA ALA A 81 -5.57 13.88 -11.84
C ALA A 81 -7.07 13.79 -11.47
N GLY A 82 -7.93 14.54 -12.17
CA GLY A 82 -9.38 14.50 -11.98
C GLY A 82 -9.96 13.11 -12.26
N ILE A 83 -9.59 12.49 -13.38
CA ILE A 83 -10.03 11.12 -13.72
C ILE A 83 -9.56 10.12 -12.67
N ALA A 84 -8.30 10.21 -12.22
CA ALA A 84 -7.76 9.29 -11.22
C ALA A 84 -8.46 9.45 -9.86
N VAL A 85 -8.78 10.67 -9.44
CA VAL A 85 -9.58 10.94 -8.22
C VAL A 85 -11.00 10.39 -8.37
N LEU A 86 -11.65 10.62 -9.50
CA LEU A 86 -12.99 10.07 -9.78
C LEU A 86 -12.95 8.53 -9.78
N SER A 87 -11.92 7.93 -10.36
CA SER A 87 -11.71 6.48 -10.32
C SER A 87 -11.53 5.98 -8.88
N ALA A 88 -10.79 6.69 -8.03
CA ALA A 88 -10.61 6.34 -6.62
C ALA A 88 -11.91 6.40 -5.82
N ILE A 89 -12.84 7.30 -6.18
CA ILE A 89 -14.16 7.40 -5.55
C ILE A 89 -15.07 6.25 -6.00
N SER A 90 -14.98 5.84 -7.26
CA SER A 90 -15.89 4.86 -7.88
C SER A 90 -15.40 3.41 -7.82
N THR A 91 -14.16 3.16 -7.37
CA THR A 91 -13.58 1.81 -7.34
C THR A 91 -13.07 1.43 -5.96
N ARG A 92 -13.05 0.12 -5.68
CA ARG A 92 -12.36 -0.44 -4.50
C ARG A 92 -11.30 -1.43 -4.97
N PRO A 93 -10.10 -1.38 -4.39
CA PRO A 93 -9.60 -0.48 -3.34
C PRO A 93 -9.23 0.91 -3.87
N ALA A 94 -9.74 1.95 -3.23
CA ALA A 94 -9.59 3.35 -3.63
C ALA A 94 -8.13 3.85 -3.64
N ASP A 95 -7.29 3.33 -2.74
CA ASP A 95 -5.87 3.66 -2.61
C ASP A 95 -5.06 3.29 -3.87
N ARG A 96 -5.34 2.14 -4.48
CA ARG A 96 -4.66 1.69 -5.71
C ARG A 96 -5.02 2.58 -6.91
N ALA A 97 -6.27 2.98 -7.01
CA ALA A 97 -6.71 3.89 -8.08
C ALA A 97 -6.08 5.28 -7.93
N LEU A 98 -5.92 5.74 -6.68
CA LEU A 98 -5.32 7.05 -6.38
C LEU A 98 -3.82 7.11 -6.74
N LEU A 99 -3.10 5.98 -6.83
CA LEU A 99 -1.72 5.93 -7.31
C LEU A 99 -1.57 6.56 -8.71
N LEU A 100 -2.58 6.43 -9.56
CA LEU A 100 -2.59 7.04 -10.90
C LEU A 100 -2.63 8.57 -10.87
N ALA A 101 -3.09 9.17 -9.75
CA ALA A 101 -3.11 10.62 -9.57
C ALA A 101 -1.74 11.21 -9.24
N LEU A 102 -0.79 10.43 -8.70
CA LEU A 102 0.49 10.95 -8.22
C LEU A 102 1.36 11.59 -9.31
N PRO A 103 1.58 10.99 -10.51
CA PRO A 103 2.37 11.61 -11.55
C PRO A 103 1.80 12.95 -12.03
N PRO A 104 0.50 13.07 -12.38
CA PRO A 104 -0.06 14.34 -12.79
C PRO A 104 -0.10 15.39 -11.67
N LEU A 105 -0.32 14.99 -10.40
CA LEU A 105 -0.23 15.90 -9.26
C LEU A 105 1.21 16.37 -9.04
N ALA A 106 2.20 15.51 -9.19
CA ALA A 106 3.61 15.89 -9.12
C ALA A 106 3.99 16.88 -10.23
N ALA A 107 3.52 16.67 -11.46
CA ALA A 107 3.72 17.61 -12.56
C ALA A 107 3.10 18.99 -12.26
N LEU A 108 1.86 19.03 -11.76
CA LEU A 108 1.22 20.28 -11.36
C LEU A 108 1.95 20.95 -10.20
N ALA A 109 2.39 20.20 -9.20
CA ALA A 109 3.17 20.73 -8.06
C ALA A 109 4.49 21.32 -8.51
N ALA A 110 5.16 20.72 -9.51
CA ALA A 110 6.44 21.19 -10.03
C ALA A 110 6.36 22.63 -10.59
N PHE A 111 5.24 23.03 -11.18
CA PHE A 111 5.04 24.39 -11.69
C PHE A 111 5.05 25.45 -10.57
N SER A 112 4.67 25.10 -9.35
CA SER A 112 4.70 26.06 -8.22
C SER A 112 6.11 26.33 -7.70
N LEU A 113 7.04 25.37 -7.82
CA LEU A 113 8.36 25.41 -7.20
C LEU A 113 9.19 26.65 -7.59
N PRO A 114 9.30 27.04 -8.89
CA PRO A 114 10.05 28.23 -9.28
C PRO A 114 9.46 29.52 -8.75
N THR A 115 8.17 29.51 -8.37
CA THR A 115 7.43 30.70 -7.94
C THR A 115 7.39 30.89 -6.43
N LEU A 116 7.97 29.95 -5.67
CA LEU A 116 8.02 30.03 -4.21
C LEU A 116 8.92 31.17 -3.73
N GLN A 117 8.48 31.87 -2.69
CA GLN A 117 9.28 32.86 -2.00
C GLN A 117 10.50 32.18 -1.34
N ARG A 118 11.61 32.91 -1.20
CA ARG A 118 12.84 32.38 -0.60
C ARG A 118 12.63 31.84 0.82
N SER A 119 11.78 32.49 1.61
CA SER A 119 11.44 32.04 2.97
C SER A 119 10.71 30.69 2.98
N VAL A 120 9.76 30.49 2.07
CA VAL A 120 9.00 29.23 1.93
C VAL A 120 9.92 28.12 1.45
N SER A 121 10.78 28.40 0.48
CA SER A 121 11.79 27.42 -0.01
C SER A 121 12.76 27.01 1.10
N ALA A 122 13.23 27.95 1.91
CA ALA A 122 14.09 27.65 3.06
C ALA A 122 13.35 26.81 4.12
N LEU A 123 12.08 27.10 4.38
CA LEU A 123 11.25 26.31 5.30
C LEU A 123 11.10 24.84 4.80
N ILE A 124 10.84 24.66 3.51
CA ILE A 124 10.74 23.33 2.88
C ILE A 124 12.07 22.58 3.04
N ASP A 125 13.20 23.23 2.77
CA ASP A 125 14.53 22.63 2.91
C ASP A 125 14.80 22.18 4.37
N TRP A 126 14.53 23.04 5.35
CA TRP A 126 14.69 22.73 6.77
C TRP A 126 13.79 21.60 7.25
N PHE A 127 12.51 21.69 6.90
CA PHE A 127 11.55 20.64 7.23
C PHE A 127 11.97 19.30 6.65
N THR A 128 12.35 19.29 5.38
CA THR A 128 12.76 18.09 4.65
C THR A 128 14.01 17.46 5.27
N LEU A 129 15.01 18.29 5.60
CA LEU A 129 16.23 17.83 6.24
C LEU A 129 15.93 17.18 7.58
N LEU A 130 15.18 17.84 8.46
CA LEU A 130 14.86 17.31 9.79
C LEU A 130 13.98 16.05 9.68
N PHE A 131 12.96 16.09 8.82
CA PHE A 131 12.02 14.98 8.66
C PHE A 131 12.71 13.72 8.14
N PHE A 132 13.41 13.79 7.01
CA PHE A 132 14.01 12.59 6.42
C PHE A 132 15.24 12.10 7.19
N THR A 133 16.00 13.00 7.81
CA THR A 133 17.09 12.59 8.72
C THR A 133 16.50 11.90 9.95
N GLY A 134 15.44 12.45 10.55
CA GLY A 134 14.74 11.81 11.67
C GLY A 134 14.16 10.45 11.31
N CYS A 135 13.48 10.34 10.16
CA CYS A 135 12.99 9.06 9.66
C CYS A 135 14.13 8.05 9.42
N GLY A 136 15.23 8.49 8.82
CA GLY A 136 16.40 7.64 8.61
C GLY A 136 16.98 7.10 9.92
N ILE A 137 17.10 7.96 10.93
CA ILE A 137 17.56 7.56 12.27
C ILE A 137 16.60 6.55 12.89
N ILE A 138 15.28 6.78 12.80
CA ILE A 138 14.27 5.85 13.34
C ILE A 138 14.39 4.49 12.65
N ILE A 139 14.55 4.46 11.32
CA ILE A 139 14.71 3.21 10.56
C ILE A 139 15.94 2.44 11.04
N TRP A 140 17.07 3.13 11.21
CA TRP A 140 18.30 2.53 11.72
C TRP A 140 18.17 2.03 13.16
N VAL A 141 17.56 2.81 14.04
CA VAL A 141 17.36 2.43 15.45
C VAL A 141 16.49 1.18 15.57
N ILE A 142 15.40 1.09 14.79
CA ILE A 142 14.53 -0.08 14.82
C ILE A 142 15.24 -1.29 14.21
N TRP A 143 15.99 -1.12 13.10
CA TRP A 143 16.78 -2.21 12.54
C TRP A 143 17.86 -2.71 13.51
N PHE A 144 18.57 -1.80 14.17
CA PHE A 144 19.55 -2.16 15.18
C PHE A 144 18.90 -2.89 16.36
N ALA A 145 17.72 -2.44 16.78
CA ALA A 145 16.95 -3.10 17.83
C ALA A 145 16.50 -4.51 17.43
N MET A 146 16.17 -4.74 16.17
CA MET A 146 15.86 -6.10 15.65
C MET A 146 17.07 -7.03 15.67
N GLN A 147 18.28 -6.50 15.42
CA GLN A 147 19.51 -7.30 15.36
C GLN A 147 20.13 -7.60 16.73
N THR A 148 20.05 -6.62 17.66
CA THR A 148 20.80 -6.66 18.94
C THR A 148 19.89 -6.74 20.17
N GLY A 149 18.58 -6.49 20.02
CA GLY A 149 17.66 -6.35 21.15
C GLY A 149 17.75 -4.99 21.88
N MET A 150 18.60 -4.05 21.40
CA MET A 150 18.76 -2.72 21.99
C MET A 150 18.48 -1.62 20.93
N PRO A 151 17.76 -0.54 21.27
CA PRO A 151 17.14 -0.21 22.57
C PRO A 151 15.96 -1.14 22.88
N ARG A 152 15.87 -1.55 24.15
CA ARG A 152 14.89 -2.55 24.62
C ARG A 152 13.44 -2.19 24.25
N GLN A 153 13.07 -0.92 24.32
CA GLN A 153 11.72 -0.46 24.01
C GLN A 153 11.35 -0.67 22.53
N ALA A 154 12.27 -0.35 21.63
CA ALA A 154 12.07 -0.57 20.18
C ALA A 154 11.98 -2.07 19.88
N ALA A 155 12.85 -2.89 20.46
CA ALA A 155 12.82 -4.34 20.30
C ALA A 155 11.49 -4.95 20.78
N ILE A 156 10.99 -4.54 21.97
CA ILE A 156 9.70 -4.99 22.50
C ILE A 156 8.55 -4.62 21.54
N ASN A 157 8.56 -3.43 20.96
CA ASN A 157 7.52 -2.99 20.02
C ASN A 157 7.52 -3.83 18.74
N VAL A 158 8.69 -4.19 18.21
CA VAL A 158 8.81 -5.11 17.06
C VAL A 158 8.31 -6.50 17.45
N PHE A 159 8.73 -7.03 18.61
CA PHE A 159 8.30 -8.35 19.09
C PHE A 159 6.79 -8.46 19.30
N LYS A 160 6.15 -7.39 19.77
CA LYS A 160 4.68 -7.36 19.90
C LYS A 160 3.95 -7.47 18.56
N GLN A 161 4.56 -6.93 17.49
CA GLN A 161 3.96 -6.95 16.15
C GLN A 161 4.35 -8.21 15.35
N ALA A 162 5.50 -8.79 15.64
CA ALA A 162 6.03 -9.96 14.95
C ALA A 162 6.73 -10.92 15.95
N PRO A 163 5.98 -11.64 16.81
CA PRO A 163 6.56 -12.44 17.89
C PRO A 163 7.49 -13.57 17.41
N ASP A 164 7.21 -14.15 16.25
CA ASP A 164 7.98 -15.27 15.68
C ASP A 164 9.06 -14.83 14.67
N PHE A 165 9.27 -13.52 14.53
CA PHE A 165 10.24 -12.99 13.58
C PHE A 165 11.67 -13.15 14.07
N GLN A 166 12.52 -13.79 13.26
CA GLN A 166 13.96 -13.91 13.49
C GLN A 166 14.71 -13.02 12.50
N ALA A 167 15.44 -12.04 13.03
CA ALA A 167 16.23 -11.13 12.22
C ALA A 167 17.51 -11.85 11.72
N HIS A 168 17.74 -11.81 10.42
CA HIS A 168 18.99 -12.31 9.82
C HIS A 168 19.83 -11.13 9.35
N PHE A 169 21.09 -11.09 9.77
CA PHE A 169 22.03 -10.07 9.32
C PHE A 169 22.52 -10.38 7.90
N SER A 170 22.44 -9.39 7.03
CA SER A 170 22.95 -9.47 5.65
C SER A 170 23.94 -8.34 5.40
N LEU A 171 25.22 -8.67 5.23
CA LEU A 171 26.28 -7.70 4.99
C LEU A 171 26.05 -6.84 3.73
N PRO A 172 25.63 -7.37 2.56
CA PRO A 172 25.36 -6.57 1.38
C PRO A 172 24.27 -5.52 1.62
N VAL A 173 23.19 -5.91 2.28
CA VAL A 173 22.06 -5.04 2.61
C VAL A 173 22.50 -3.90 3.54
N PHE A 174 23.28 -4.24 4.57
CA PHE A 174 23.87 -3.26 5.47
C PHE A 174 24.77 -2.25 4.74
N LEU A 175 25.65 -2.72 3.84
CA LEU A 175 26.54 -1.85 3.09
C LEU A 175 25.78 -0.90 2.15
N ILE A 176 24.74 -1.37 1.49
CA ILE A 176 23.87 -0.53 0.63
C ILE A 176 23.18 0.56 1.46
N ALA A 177 22.62 0.19 2.61
CA ALA A 177 21.95 1.13 3.51
C ALA A 177 22.93 2.17 4.09
N LEU A 178 24.14 1.73 4.46
CA LEU A 178 25.20 2.61 4.94
C LEU A 178 25.65 3.60 3.84
N LEU A 179 25.90 3.10 2.62
CA LEU A 179 26.27 3.93 1.48
C LEU A 179 25.19 4.98 1.18
N ALA A 180 23.92 4.59 1.17
CA ALA A 180 22.81 5.52 0.98
C ALA A 180 22.76 6.60 2.05
N SER A 181 23.00 6.25 3.31
CA SER A 181 23.07 7.21 4.42
C SER A 181 24.25 8.17 4.29
N LEU A 182 25.42 7.70 3.84
CA LEU A 182 26.58 8.53 3.56
C LEU A 182 26.34 9.48 2.37
N VAL A 183 25.69 9.01 1.32
CA VAL A 183 25.28 9.84 0.17
C VAL A 183 24.31 10.93 0.64
N TRP A 184 23.38 10.62 1.52
CA TRP A 184 22.47 11.61 2.12
C TRP A 184 23.24 12.67 2.92
N ALA A 185 24.13 12.25 3.80
CA ALA A 185 24.96 13.18 4.58
C ALA A 185 25.81 14.08 3.67
N TRP A 186 26.38 13.52 2.60
CA TRP A 186 27.11 14.28 1.58
C TRP A 186 26.17 15.26 0.84
N LEU A 187 24.98 14.84 0.45
CA LEU A 187 23.98 15.66 -0.23
C LEU A 187 23.58 16.86 0.64
N VAL A 188 23.32 16.62 1.94
CA VAL A 188 23.00 17.67 2.90
C VAL A 188 24.17 18.68 3.01
N LYS A 189 25.41 18.19 3.17
CA LYS A 189 26.61 19.04 3.22
C LYS A 189 26.77 19.85 1.94
N TRP A 190 26.62 19.22 0.78
CA TRP A 190 26.69 19.89 -0.52
C TRP A 190 25.61 20.97 -0.66
N ARG A 191 24.41 20.70 -0.19
CA ARG A 191 23.27 21.61 -0.26
C ARG A 191 23.42 22.84 0.64
N VAL A 192 24.00 22.70 1.81
CA VAL A 192 24.28 23.81 2.74
C VAL A 192 25.36 24.75 2.21
N GLY A 193 26.14 24.33 1.24
CA GLY A 193 27.17 25.16 0.56
C GLY A 193 26.61 26.39 -0.15
N ARG A 194 27.39 27.49 -0.18
CA ARG A 194 26.94 28.87 -0.51
C ARG A 194 26.58 29.15 -1.97
N HIS A 195 26.84 28.27 -2.94
CA HIS A 195 26.85 28.63 -4.37
C HIS A 195 25.92 27.76 -5.24
N GLN A 196 24.67 27.56 -4.84
CA GLN A 196 23.77 26.69 -5.61
C GLN A 196 22.69 27.47 -6.37
N ALA A 197 22.43 27.07 -7.63
CA ALA A 197 21.37 27.64 -8.46
C ALA A 197 19.97 27.50 -7.81
N ALA A 198 19.15 28.54 -7.93
CA ALA A 198 17.87 28.64 -7.21
C ALA A 198 16.87 27.54 -7.57
N ILE A 199 16.91 27.04 -8.81
CA ILE A 199 15.94 26.06 -9.34
C ILE A 199 16.02 24.69 -8.63
N TRP A 200 17.23 24.24 -8.28
CA TRP A 200 17.44 22.95 -7.63
C TRP A 200 17.23 23.00 -6.12
N LYS A 201 17.03 24.19 -5.56
CA LYS A 201 17.02 24.40 -4.12
C LYS A 201 15.92 23.66 -3.38
N SER A 202 14.70 23.64 -3.89
CA SER A 202 13.53 23.08 -3.19
C SER A 202 13.17 21.66 -3.61
N LEU A 203 13.90 21.05 -4.56
CA LEU A 203 13.60 19.72 -5.08
C LEU A 203 14.58 18.64 -4.62
N VAL A 204 15.88 18.99 -4.50
CA VAL A 204 16.94 17.99 -4.28
C VAL A 204 16.83 17.31 -2.92
N LEU A 205 16.59 18.07 -1.84
CA LEU A 205 16.44 17.50 -0.51
C LEU A 205 15.16 16.67 -0.35
N PRO A 206 13.96 17.11 -0.79
CA PRO A 206 12.77 16.28 -0.75
C PRO A 206 12.92 14.99 -1.54
N ALA A 207 13.40 15.06 -2.77
CA ALA A 207 13.58 13.89 -3.63
C ALA A 207 14.64 12.92 -3.08
N GLY A 208 15.81 13.45 -2.68
CA GLY A 208 16.89 12.66 -2.09
C GLY A 208 16.49 12.03 -0.75
N GLY A 209 15.80 12.76 0.11
CA GLY A 209 15.30 12.27 1.39
C GLY A 209 14.24 11.18 1.23
N ALA A 210 13.29 11.36 0.30
CA ALA A 210 12.30 10.35 -0.01
C ALA A 210 12.95 9.08 -0.57
N ALA A 211 13.91 9.23 -1.50
CA ALA A 211 14.67 8.11 -2.05
C ALA A 211 15.46 7.37 -0.97
N LEU A 212 16.13 8.11 -0.07
CA LEU A 212 16.85 7.52 1.07
C LEU A 212 15.91 6.70 1.95
N CYS A 213 14.83 7.31 2.44
CA CYS A 213 13.90 6.61 3.35
C CYS A 213 13.30 5.38 2.69
N TRP A 214 12.90 5.48 1.41
CA TRP A 214 12.40 4.34 0.66
C TRP A 214 13.45 3.24 0.53
N LEU A 215 14.69 3.57 0.18
CA LEU A 215 15.78 2.62 0.07
C LEU A 215 16.10 1.96 1.42
N LEU A 216 16.16 2.73 2.50
CA LEU A 216 16.37 2.18 3.85
C LEU A 216 15.23 1.25 4.27
N LEU A 217 13.98 1.61 4.00
CA LEU A 217 12.82 0.74 4.28
C LEU A 217 12.91 -0.57 3.49
N MET A 218 13.18 -0.47 2.17
CA MET A 218 13.23 -1.64 1.29
C MET A 218 14.48 -2.51 1.51
N THR A 219 15.53 -2.00 2.13
CA THR A 219 16.72 -2.79 2.47
C THR A 219 16.65 -3.33 3.89
N LEU A 220 16.50 -2.46 4.89
CA LEU A 220 16.62 -2.84 6.29
C LEU A 220 15.35 -3.46 6.88
N TRP A 221 14.16 -2.98 6.45
CA TRP A 221 12.89 -3.44 7.01
C TRP A 221 12.15 -4.45 6.12
N MET A 222 12.60 -4.67 4.90
CA MET A 222 11.93 -5.58 3.98
C MET A 222 11.70 -6.98 4.58
N PRO A 223 12.67 -7.63 5.27
CA PRO A 223 12.44 -8.94 5.87
C PRO A 223 11.33 -8.93 6.92
N LEU A 224 11.26 -7.88 7.76
CA LEU A 224 10.19 -7.73 8.75
C LEU A 224 8.84 -7.44 8.07
N LEU A 225 8.82 -6.53 7.09
CA LEU A 225 7.59 -6.16 6.37
C LEU A 225 7.03 -7.35 5.57
N ASP A 226 7.90 -8.13 4.95
CA ASP A 226 7.52 -9.35 4.25
C ASP A 226 6.95 -10.38 5.22
N PHE A 227 7.62 -10.64 6.34
CA PHE A 227 7.13 -11.56 7.37
C PHE A 227 5.74 -11.18 7.89
N VAL A 228 5.53 -9.87 8.18
CA VAL A 228 4.27 -9.38 8.75
C VAL A 228 3.14 -9.35 7.72
N ARG A 229 3.45 -9.04 6.45
CA ARG A 229 2.44 -8.87 5.38
C ARG A 229 2.26 -10.08 4.48
N SER A 230 3.22 -11.00 4.49
CA SER A 230 3.16 -12.18 3.63
C SER A 230 2.11 -13.17 4.11
N ASN A 231 1.32 -13.65 3.18
CA ASN A 231 0.40 -14.76 3.41
C ASN A 231 1.15 -16.12 3.49
N SER A 232 2.47 -16.16 3.26
CA SER A 232 3.27 -17.40 3.32
C SER A 232 3.30 -18.00 4.72
N VAL A 233 3.37 -17.16 5.76
CA VAL A 233 3.35 -17.60 7.17
C VAL A 233 2.01 -18.26 7.50
N VAL A 234 0.91 -17.67 7.06
CA VAL A 234 -0.44 -18.25 7.23
C VAL A 234 -0.55 -19.56 6.46
N ALA A 235 -0.09 -19.59 5.21
CA ALA A 235 -0.10 -20.78 4.39
C ALA A 235 0.73 -21.91 5.00
N ALA A 236 1.90 -21.63 5.59
CA ALA A 236 2.72 -22.60 6.29
C ALA A 236 2.00 -23.18 7.53
N LYS A 237 1.31 -22.34 8.32
CA LYS A 237 0.51 -22.80 9.47
C LYS A 237 -0.65 -23.71 9.01
N VAL A 238 -1.34 -23.35 7.93
CA VAL A 238 -2.41 -24.20 7.35
C VAL A 238 -1.84 -25.51 6.84
N GLN A 239 -0.69 -25.47 6.14
CA GLN A 239 -0.03 -26.67 5.60
C GLN A 239 0.43 -27.64 6.70
N ALA A 240 0.82 -27.14 7.86
CA ALA A 240 1.20 -27.98 9.00
C ALA A 240 0.03 -28.79 9.57
N LEU A 241 -1.22 -28.31 9.35
CA LEU A 241 -2.44 -28.93 9.87
C LEU A 241 -3.16 -29.81 8.85
N ILE A 242 -3.01 -29.48 7.56
CA ILE A 242 -3.73 -30.16 6.46
C ILE A 242 -2.74 -30.96 5.62
N GLN A 243 -3.04 -32.23 5.37
CA GLN A 243 -2.22 -33.06 4.48
C GLN A 243 -2.29 -32.58 3.03
N PRO A 244 -1.17 -32.60 2.26
CA PRO A 244 -1.10 -32.02 0.91
C PRO A 244 -2.12 -32.56 -0.12
N GLN A 245 -2.69 -33.74 0.14
CA GLN A 245 -3.68 -34.38 -0.75
C GLN A 245 -5.12 -34.04 -0.42
N GLN A 246 -5.37 -33.35 0.68
CA GLN A 246 -6.72 -32.99 1.11
C GLN A 246 -7.14 -31.66 0.49
N CYS A 247 -8.43 -31.57 0.13
CA CYS A 247 -8.99 -30.31 -0.35
C CYS A 247 -9.45 -29.43 0.82
N LEU A 248 -9.40 -28.12 0.57
CA LEU A 248 -9.81 -27.05 1.47
C LEU A 248 -10.91 -26.23 0.79
N GLN A 249 -12.03 -26.03 1.45
CA GLN A 249 -13.03 -25.07 1.01
C GLN A 249 -12.70 -23.68 1.54
N ALA A 250 -12.84 -22.67 0.70
CA ALA A 250 -12.73 -21.27 1.08
C ALA A 250 -14.10 -20.58 0.92
N THR A 251 -14.55 -19.86 1.94
CA THR A 251 -15.76 -19.03 1.85
C THR A 251 -15.57 -17.87 0.89
N HIS A 252 -16.66 -17.29 0.39
CA HIS A 252 -16.63 -16.18 -0.58
C HIS A 252 -15.95 -14.92 -0.05
N ASN A 253 -15.83 -14.75 1.27
CA ASN A 253 -15.30 -13.57 1.91
C ASN A 253 -13.79 -13.63 2.13
N ILE A 254 -13.14 -14.78 1.87
CA ILE A 254 -11.68 -14.86 1.87
C ILE A 254 -11.14 -14.11 0.65
N GLU A 255 -10.19 -13.22 0.89
CA GLU A 255 -9.58 -12.43 -0.17
C GLU A 255 -8.87 -13.32 -1.20
N ARG A 256 -8.91 -12.89 -2.48
CA ARG A 256 -8.33 -13.68 -3.58
C ARG A 256 -6.82 -13.88 -3.46
N ASP A 257 -6.11 -12.92 -2.89
CA ASP A 257 -4.67 -13.00 -2.63
C ASP A 257 -4.35 -14.03 -1.55
N GLN A 258 -5.19 -14.18 -0.53
CA GLN A 258 -5.08 -15.22 0.50
C GLN A 258 -5.33 -16.61 -0.12
N VAL A 259 -6.34 -16.75 -0.95
CA VAL A 259 -6.60 -18.00 -1.69
C VAL A 259 -5.44 -18.35 -2.62
N ALA A 260 -4.90 -17.35 -3.34
CA ALA A 260 -3.75 -17.54 -4.21
C ALA A 260 -2.50 -17.96 -3.43
N ALA A 261 -2.26 -17.36 -2.26
CA ALA A 261 -1.14 -17.68 -1.39
C ALA A 261 -1.24 -19.10 -0.82
N LEU A 262 -2.43 -19.52 -0.38
CA LEU A 262 -2.67 -20.89 0.08
C LEU A 262 -2.45 -21.92 -1.05
N ARG A 263 -2.90 -21.62 -2.27
CA ARG A 263 -2.63 -22.49 -3.44
C ARG A 263 -1.15 -22.59 -3.76
N TYR A 264 -0.44 -21.47 -3.73
CA TYR A 264 0.96 -21.41 -4.14
C TYR A 264 1.91 -21.95 -3.06
N HIS A 265 1.80 -21.44 -1.82
CA HIS A 265 2.71 -21.78 -0.74
C HIS A 265 2.36 -23.10 -0.05
N ALA A 266 1.08 -23.34 0.25
CA ALA A 266 0.65 -24.56 0.92
C ALA A 266 0.36 -25.71 -0.06
N ARG A 267 0.34 -25.45 -1.38
CA ARG A 267 0.06 -26.44 -2.44
C ARG A 267 -1.26 -27.19 -2.22
N LEU A 268 -2.23 -26.54 -1.60
CA LEU A 268 -3.54 -27.12 -1.31
C LEU A 268 -4.47 -26.96 -2.50
N ARG A 269 -5.33 -27.97 -2.72
CA ARG A 269 -6.45 -27.86 -3.64
C ARG A 269 -7.56 -27.08 -2.96
N ILE A 270 -7.80 -25.86 -3.42
CA ILE A 270 -8.81 -24.97 -2.82
C ILE A 270 -10.02 -24.89 -3.74
N GLU A 271 -11.19 -25.19 -3.19
CA GLU A 271 -12.49 -25.08 -3.83
C GLU A 271 -13.28 -23.95 -3.17
N THR A 272 -14.12 -23.27 -3.93
CA THR A 272 -15.06 -22.31 -3.35
C THR A 272 -16.10 -23.07 -2.53
N ALA A 273 -16.44 -22.60 -1.35
CA ALA A 273 -17.41 -23.23 -0.46
C ALA A 273 -18.75 -23.42 -1.19
N ARG A 274 -19.16 -24.66 -1.30
CA ARG A 274 -20.47 -25.08 -1.85
C ARG A 274 -21.07 -26.13 -0.94
N PRO A 275 -22.40 -26.14 -0.77
CA PRO A 275 -23.07 -27.13 0.08
C PRO A 275 -22.79 -28.58 -0.29
N ALA A 276 -22.59 -28.84 -1.59
CA ALA A 276 -22.35 -30.17 -2.15
C ALA A 276 -20.85 -30.60 -2.22
N SER A 277 -19.93 -29.80 -1.70
CA SER A 277 -18.51 -30.15 -1.73
C SER A 277 -18.16 -31.15 -0.62
N GLU A 278 -17.38 -32.17 -0.94
CA GLU A 278 -16.96 -33.23 0.00
C GLU A 278 -15.62 -32.93 0.70
N CYS A 279 -15.10 -31.71 0.56
CA CYS A 279 -13.82 -31.36 1.19
C CYS A 279 -13.92 -31.44 2.72
N PRO A 280 -12.92 -32.05 3.37
CA PRO A 280 -12.92 -32.26 4.82
C PRO A 280 -12.56 -30.99 5.62
N TRP A 281 -12.09 -29.95 4.95
CA TRP A 281 -11.64 -28.73 5.59
C TRP A 281 -12.35 -27.50 5.04
N LEU A 282 -12.65 -26.53 5.93
CA LEU A 282 -13.25 -25.25 5.58
C LEU A 282 -12.45 -24.14 6.27
N ILE A 283 -12.12 -23.08 5.52
CA ILE A 283 -11.51 -21.86 6.05
C ILE A 283 -12.48 -20.69 5.89
N VAL A 284 -12.62 -19.93 6.97
CA VAL A 284 -13.60 -18.84 7.10
C VAL A 284 -12.89 -17.62 7.68
N ASP A 285 -13.31 -16.43 7.28
CA ASP A 285 -12.88 -15.19 7.90
C ASP A 285 -13.53 -15.03 9.29
N ALA A 286 -12.74 -14.67 10.32
CA ALA A 286 -13.23 -14.54 11.68
C ALA A 286 -14.27 -13.43 11.87
N ASP A 287 -14.21 -12.36 11.07
CA ASP A 287 -15.17 -11.26 11.12
C ASP A 287 -16.61 -11.69 10.77
N LEU A 288 -16.76 -12.76 9.99
CA LEU A 288 -18.07 -13.34 9.66
C LEU A 288 -18.75 -14.01 10.83
N GLN A 289 -17.98 -14.66 11.70
CA GLN A 289 -18.57 -15.32 12.87
C GLN A 289 -19.08 -14.28 13.87
N ALA A 290 -18.42 -13.13 13.97
CA ALA A 290 -18.84 -12.01 14.82
C ALA A 290 -20.13 -11.32 14.31
N ALA A 291 -20.41 -11.43 13.00
CA ALA A 291 -21.55 -10.74 12.37
C ALA A 291 -22.86 -11.55 12.34
N ASN A 292 -22.92 -12.77 12.93
CA ASN A 292 -24.08 -13.66 12.83
C ASN A 292 -24.64 -13.79 11.40
N SER A 293 -23.75 -13.86 10.41
CA SER A 293 -24.11 -13.87 9.00
C SER A 293 -24.63 -15.24 8.58
N ALA A 294 -25.50 -15.27 7.57
CA ALA A 294 -26.05 -16.50 6.97
C ALA A 294 -24.96 -17.45 6.41
N ASP A 295 -23.73 -16.97 6.29
CA ASP A 295 -22.56 -17.71 5.81
C ASP A 295 -21.72 -18.33 6.95
N ALA A 296 -22.17 -18.24 8.22
CA ALA A 296 -21.50 -18.91 9.33
C ALA A 296 -21.61 -20.43 9.17
N PRO A 297 -20.50 -21.18 9.39
CA PRO A 297 -20.52 -22.62 9.24
C PRO A 297 -21.46 -23.26 10.29
N ASP A 298 -22.28 -24.21 9.84
CA ASP A 298 -23.20 -24.93 10.70
C ASP A 298 -22.43 -25.76 11.74
N PRO A 299 -22.61 -25.52 13.05
CA PRO A 299 -21.92 -26.25 14.12
C PRO A 299 -22.21 -27.77 14.12
N ALA A 300 -23.32 -28.20 13.50
CA ALA A 300 -23.66 -29.62 13.37
C ALA A 300 -22.78 -30.32 12.32
N LEU A 301 -22.21 -29.59 11.38
CA LEU A 301 -21.41 -30.12 10.26
C LEU A 301 -19.93 -29.85 10.39
N TRP A 302 -19.54 -28.78 11.12
CA TRP A 302 -18.21 -28.28 11.17
C TRP A 302 -17.71 -28.06 12.59
N ASP A 303 -16.55 -28.64 12.93
CA ASP A 303 -15.86 -28.46 14.20
C ASP A 303 -14.68 -27.49 14.03
N LEU A 304 -14.58 -26.51 14.94
CA LEU A 304 -13.48 -25.52 14.93
C LEU A 304 -12.21 -26.17 15.45
N VAL A 305 -11.22 -26.34 14.57
CA VAL A 305 -9.92 -26.92 14.93
C VAL A 305 -8.99 -25.87 15.54
N THR A 306 -8.88 -24.71 14.89
CA THR A 306 -7.99 -23.64 15.35
C THR A 306 -8.30 -22.30 14.71
N THR A 307 -7.87 -21.24 15.39
CA THR A 307 -7.86 -19.88 14.85
C THR A 307 -6.44 -19.53 14.38
N ILE A 308 -6.28 -19.28 13.10
CA ILE A 308 -5.02 -18.89 12.50
C ILE A 308 -4.92 -17.38 12.55
N ARG A 309 -4.20 -16.87 13.54
CA ARG A 309 -3.98 -15.43 13.69
C ARG A 309 -2.96 -14.95 12.67
N ARG A 310 -3.30 -13.88 11.98
CA ARG A 310 -2.39 -13.13 11.14
C ARG A 310 -1.57 -12.18 12.03
N THR A 311 -0.30 -12.05 11.76
CA THR A 311 0.63 -11.25 12.58
C THR A 311 0.33 -9.74 12.48
N SER A 312 -0.40 -9.28 11.46
CA SER A 312 -0.44 -7.87 11.07
C SER A 312 -1.76 -7.12 11.31
N GLY A 313 -2.80 -7.67 11.93
CA GLY A 313 -4.03 -6.90 12.06
C GLY A 313 -5.08 -7.47 13.02
N LYS A 314 -5.86 -6.56 13.60
CA LYS A 314 -7.17 -6.89 14.16
C LYS A 314 -8.12 -7.05 12.98
N GLY A 315 -8.71 -8.23 12.81
CA GLY A 315 -9.76 -8.48 11.84
C GLY A 315 -9.39 -9.38 10.66
N ASP A 316 -8.13 -9.81 10.53
CA ASP A 316 -7.69 -10.73 9.46
C ASP A 316 -7.47 -12.17 9.97
N ASP A 317 -8.05 -12.53 11.10
CA ASP A 317 -7.93 -13.88 11.66
C ASP A 317 -8.76 -14.85 10.83
N MET A 318 -8.22 -16.04 10.58
CA MET A 318 -8.91 -17.09 9.83
C MET A 318 -9.27 -18.24 10.77
N LEU A 319 -10.47 -18.74 10.63
CA LEU A 319 -10.97 -19.89 11.37
C LEU A 319 -10.86 -21.12 10.48
N LEU A 320 -10.19 -22.15 10.98
CA LEU A 320 -10.05 -23.43 10.30
C LEU A 320 -10.96 -24.46 10.94
N TYR A 321 -11.90 -24.99 10.13
CA TYR A 321 -12.88 -26.00 10.54
C TYR A 321 -12.58 -27.33 9.87
N ARG A 322 -12.92 -28.39 10.57
CA ARG A 322 -12.90 -29.76 10.06
C ARG A 322 -14.33 -30.30 10.01
N ARG A 323 -14.66 -30.99 8.94
CA ARG A 323 -15.97 -31.62 8.78
C ARG A 323 -16.13 -32.75 9.79
N ILE A 324 -17.25 -32.72 10.54
CA ILE A 324 -17.63 -33.75 11.45
C ILE A 324 -18.04 -34.96 10.58
N LYS A 325 -17.36 -36.11 10.77
CA LYS A 325 -17.81 -37.35 10.13
C LYS A 325 -19.16 -37.68 10.70
N GLN A 326 -20.23 -37.63 9.87
CA GLN A 326 -21.47 -38.25 10.25
C GLN A 326 -21.23 -39.76 10.38
N PRO A 327 -21.72 -40.40 11.44
CA PRO A 327 -21.52 -41.82 11.69
C PRO A 327 -22.15 -42.69 10.59
#